data_373a837e8ef6cd3957e5f949bc327dcd
#
_entry.id   373a837e8ef6cd3957e5f949bc327dcd
#
_cell.length_a   1.000
_cell.length_b   1.000
_cell.length_c   1.000
_cell.angle_alpha   90.00
_cell.angle_beta   90.00
_cell.angle_gamma   90.00
#
_symmetry.space_group_name_H-M   'P 1'
#
loop_
_entity.id
_entity.type
_entity.pdbx_description
1 polymer ?
#
loop_
_entity_poly.entity_id
_entity_poly.type
_entity_poly.pdbx_seq_one_letter_code
_entity_poly.pdbx_strand_id
1 'polypeptide(L)'
;MKALIVKPHKPNSIELRNVKKPVPSEHHVLLETLFVGIDGTDQEINEGKYGAPPEGSDFLVLGHEALTRITAVGDSVKGFSIGDLVVPTVRRPCWENCLNCRKGEVSMCLTGNYFEHGIYKLHGFASEYALCDSNFLVKIPGELENVAVLLEPLSVTEKAVSEVFKIQQRMMWEPKRALVLGAGPLGLLAGILLRLRGLEVYSLATRPKDSLKAKIVNHVGGTYFNITKTPLNTLSLEFDLIVEATGNVGVAIESLPLLGVNGVLCFLGVYREKEVCQDFGKVLTGIVLGNRLIFGSVNSDKVHFEAGIRDLFEIQRRYGSVIERLITAKLSINDFRRAFLPGETTIKTVVCFK
;
A
#
# COMPACT_ATOMS: atom_id res chain seq x y z
N MET A 1 -26.10 4.72 9.97
CA MET A 1 -24.99 3.76 9.98
C MET A 1 -23.79 4.36 10.70
N LYS A 2 -22.99 3.53 11.33
CA LYS A 2 -21.75 3.97 11.99
C LYS A 2 -20.62 4.18 10.96
N ALA A 3 -19.79 5.20 11.18
CA ALA A 3 -18.60 5.49 10.37
C ALA A 3 -17.49 6.07 11.24
N LEU A 4 -16.23 5.75 10.91
CA LEU A 4 -15.05 6.40 11.48
C LEU A 4 -14.75 7.64 10.65
N ILE A 5 -14.91 8.80 11.24
CA ILE A 5 -14.71 10.08 10.57
C ILE A 5 -13.56 10.87 11.20
N VAL A 6 -12.96 11.71 10.39
CA VAL A 6 -12.03 12.75 10.85
C VAL A 6 -12.42 14.11 10.29
N LYS A 7 -11.95 15.18 10.91
CA LYS A 7 -11.94 16.51 10.31
C LYS A 7 -10.51 16.78 9.83
N PRO A 8 -10.23 16.70 8.51
CA PRO A 8 -8.90 16.97 7.98
C PRO A 8 -8.35 18.31 8.48
N HIS A 9 -7.03 18.36 8.69
CA HIS A 9 -6.30 19.51 9.28
C HIS A 9 -6.63 19.81 10.76
N LYS A 10 -7.46 18.98 11.42
CA LYS A 10 -7.70 19.05 12.85
C LYS A 10 -7.10 17.82 13.55
N PRO A 11 -6.01 17.97 14.33
CA PRO A 11 -5.34 16.85 14.97
C PRO A 11 -6.26 16.09 15.95
N ASN A 12 -6.12 14.77 15.96
CA ASN A 12 -6.83 13.86 16.86
C ASN A 12 -8.36 13.98 16.81
N SER A 13 -8.88 14.26 15.62
CA SER A 13 -10.31 14.48 15.39
C SER A 13 -11.09 13.21 15.06
N ILE A 14 -10.43 12.04 15.05
CA ILE A 14 -11.10 10.77 14.75
C ILE A 14 -12.19 10.44 15.78
N GLU A 15 -13.37 10.14 15.26
CA GLU A 15 -14.52 9.73 16.07
C GLU A 15 -15.41 8.71 15.35
N LEU A 16 -16.14 7.93 16.14
CA LEU A 16 -17.23 7.09 15.63
C LEU A 16 -18.51 7.91 15.61
N ARG A 17 -19.08 8.11 14.40
CA ARG A 17 -20.26 8.95 14.20
C ARG A 17 -21.35 8.17 13.46
N ASN A 18 -22.63 8.48 13.77
CA ASN A 18 -23.74 8.05 12.95
C ASN A 18 -23.89 8.98 11.75
N VAL A 19 -23.84 8.40 10.56
CA VAL A 19 -24.02 9.09 9.28
C VAL A 19 -25.19 8.46 8.50
N LYS A 20 -25.71 9.17 7.49
CA LYS A 20 -26.78 8.65 6.64
C LYS A 20 -26.25 7.46 5.82
N LYS A 21 -27.01 6.36 5.77
CA LYS A 21 -26.71 5.25 4.87
C LYS A 21 -26.91 5.70 3.43
N PRO A 22 -25.92 5.49 2.53
CA PRO A 22 -26.08 5.87 1.13
C PRO A 22 -27.03 4.94 0.39
N VAL A 23 -27.60 5.43 -0.71
CA VAL A 23 -28.51 4.68 -1.59
C VAL A 23 -27.81 4.54 -2.94
N PRO A 24 -27.70 3.33 -3.52
CA PRO A 24 -27.05 3.15 -4.81
C PRO A 24 -27.86 3.79 -5.94
N SER A 25 -27.17 4.41 -6.89
CA SER A 25 -27.72 4.77 -8.19
C SER A 25 -27.51 3.63 -9.19
N GLU A 26 -27.98 3.79 -10.41
CA GLU A 26 -28.01 2.71 -11.41
C GLU A 26 -26.60 2.12 -11.74
N HIS A 27 -25.52 2.90 -11.61
CA HIS A 27 -24.13 2.46 -11.90
C HIS A 27 -23.33 2.08 -10.64
N HIS A 28 -23.91 2.23 -9.45
CA HIS A 28 -23.23 1.98 -8.20
C HIS A 28 -23.67 0.67 -7.54
N VAL A 29 -22.80 0.13 -6.74
CA VAL A 29 -23.11 -0.95 -5.80
C VAL A 29 -23.07 -0.43 -4.38
N LEU A 30 -23.93 -0.99 -3.53
CA LEU A 30 -23.87 -0.77 -2.09
C LEU A 30 -23.03 -1.88 -1.47
N LEU A 31 -21.97 -1.47 -0.81
CA LEU A 31 -21.01 -2.31 -0.13
C LEU A 31 -21.30 -2.34 1.37
N GLU A 32 -21.34 -3.52 1.97
CA GLU A 32 -21.20 -3.74 3.41
C GLU A 32 -19.71 -3.92 3.70
N THR A 33 -19.15 -3.10 4.57
CA THR A 33 -17.75 -3.21 4.96
C THR A 33 -17.57 -4.36 5.95
N LEU A 34 -16.62 -5.25 5.67
CA LEU A 34 -16.24 -6.35 6.56
C LEU A 34 -15.02 -5.98 7.38
N PHE A 35 -13.96 -5.55 6.71
CA PHE A 35 -12.68 -5.22 7.27
C PHE A 35 -12.11 -3.96 6.64
N VAL A 36 -11.46 -3.12 7.45
CA VAL A 36 -10.64 -1.99 6.98
C VAL A 36 -9.27 -2.05 7.63
N GLY A 37 -8.22 -2.07 6.81
CA GLY A 37 -6.84 -1.90 7.25
C GLY A 37 -6.59 -0.43 7.62
N ILE A 38 -5.83 -0.22 8.69
CA ILE A 38 -5.38 1.10 9.11
C ILE A 38 -3.88 1.21 8.83
N ASP A 39 -3.47 2.29 8.20
CA ASP A 39 -2.10 2.52 7.79
C ASP A 39 -1.53 3.89 8.25
N GLY A 40 -0.34 4.23 7.75
CA GLY A 40 0.31 5.50 8.03
C GLY A 40 -0.44 6.71 7.49
N THR A 41 -1.13 6.57 6.35
CA THR A 41 -1.93 7.66 5.75
C THR A 41 -3.11 8.02 6.64
N ASP A 42 -3.85 7.02 7.16
CA ASP A 42 -4.94 7.25 8.10
C ASP A 42 -4.44 7.95 9.38
N GLN A 43 -3.26 7.56 9.87
CA GLN A 43 -2.63 8.20 11.03
C GLN A 43 -2.29 9.67 10.76
N GLU A 44 -1.67 9.97 9.62
CA GLU A 44 -1.32 11.34 9.22
C GLU A 44 -2.54 12.22 9.02
N ILE A 45 -3.63 11.68 8.45
CA ILE A 45 -4.90 12.40 8.32
C ILE A 45 -5.47 12.71 9.71
N ASN A 46 -5.45 11.74 10.64
CA ASN A 46 -5.89 11.99 12.02
C ASN A 46 -4.98 12.96 12.79
N GLU A 47 -3.69 13.03 12.44
CA GLU A 47 -2.76 14.02 12.98
C GLU A 47 -2.95 15.42 12.36
N GLY A 48 -3.88 15.57 11.40
CA GLY A 48 -4.17 16.83 10.73
C GLY A 48 -3.15 17.26 9.68
N LYS A 49 -2.25 16.37 9.27
CA LYS A 49 -1.14 16.67 8.35
C LYS A 49 -1.52 16.53 6.87
N TYR A 50 -2.58 15.79 6.58
CA TYR A 50 -2.97 15.42 5.22
C TYR A 50 -4.48 15.22 5.09
N GLY A 51 -4.95 15.04 3.83
CA GLY A 51 -6.34 14.70 3.51
C GLY A 51 -7.22 15.90 3.22
N ALA A 52 -8.36 15.64 2.57
CA ALA A 52 -9.41 16.62 2.33
C ALA A 52 -10.79 15.94 2.31
N PRO A 53 -11.84 16.59 2.87
CA PRO A 53 -13.19 16.04 2.80
C PRO A 53 -13.77 16.20 1.39
N PRO A 54 -14.83 15.46 1.04
CA PRO A 54 -15.63 15.72 -0.16
C PRO A 54 -16.21 17.13 -0.15
N GLU A 55 -16.49 17.66 -1.33
CA GLU A 55 -17.15 18.96 -1.47
C GLU A 55 -18.48 19.00 -0.70
N GLY A 56 -18.70 20.06 0.04
CA GLY A 56 -19.89 20.25 0.89
C GLY A 56 -19.90 19.45 2.20
N SER A 57 -18.83 18.71 2.51
CA SER A 57 -18.69 17.98 3.79
C SER A 57 -17.64 18.66 4.69
N ASP A 58 -17.91 18.67 6.01
CA ASP A 58 -16.96 19.13 7.04
C ASP A 58 -16.12 17.98 7.63
N PHE A 59 -16.31 16.75 7.14
CA PHE A 59 -15.61 15.55 7.60
C PHE A 59 -15.26 14.63 6.44
N LEU A 60 -14.29 13.75 6.69
CA LEU A 60 -13.90 12.65 5.82
C LEU A 60 -14.16 11.32 6.55
N VAL A 61 -14.86 10.37 5.92
CA VAL A 61 -14.84 8.98 6.37
C VAL A 61 -13.49 8.39 5.96
N LEU A 62 -12.75 7.81 6.90
CA LEU A 62 -11.45 7.19 6.66
C LEU A 62 -11.53 5.84 5.94
N GLY A 63 -10.37 5.23 5.73
CA GLY A 63 -10.18 3.85 5.27
C GLY A 63 -10.21 3.71 3.76
N HIS A 64 -9.11 3.22 3.24
CA HIS A 64 -8.90 2.95 1.82
C HIS A 64 -8.50 1.50 1.55
N GLU A 65 -8.03 0.77 2.55
CA GLU A 65 -7.74 -0.65 2.49
C GLU A 65 -8.96 -1.45 2.99
N ALA A 66 -9.87 -1.85 2.12
CA ALA A 66 -11.12 -2.47 2.57
C ALA A 66 -11.43 -3.80 1.87
N LEU A 67 -11.89 -4.78 2.66
CA LEU A 67 -12.67 -5.92 2.17
C LEU A 67 -14.13 -5.66 2.43
N THR A 68 -14.95 -5.78 1.39
CA THR A 68 -16.38 -5.48 1.44
C THR A 68 -17.21 -6.59 0.79
N ARG A 69 -18.52 -6.60 1.07
CA ARG A 69 -19.51 -7.48 0.44
C ARG A 69 -20.60 -6.67 -0.23
N ILE A 70 -20.99 -7.05 -1.42
CA ILE A 70 -22.09 -6.40 -2.15
C ILE A 70 -23.44 -6.73 -1.51
N THR A 71 -24.22 -5.72 -1.14
CA THR A 71 -25.57 -5.85 -0.57
C THR A 71 -26.69 -5.32 -1.46
N ALA A 72 -26.37 -4.46 -2.41
CA ALA A 72 -27.28 -4.05 -3.47
C ALA A 72 -26.50 -3.67 -4.72
N VAL A 73 -27.13 -3.85 -5.87
CA VAL A 73 -26.56 -3.64 -7.20
C VAL A 73 -27.50 -2.72 -7.99
N GLY A 74 -26.96 -1.66 -8.58
CA GLY A 74 -27.72 -0.78 -9.48
C GLY A 74 -28.04 -1.47 -10.82
N ASP A 75 -29.12 -1.07 -11.47
CA ASP A 75 -29.69 -1.76 -12.63
C ASP A 75 -28.73 -1.84 -13.85
N SER A 76 -27.82 -0.90 -14.00
CA SER A 76 -26.83 -0.86 -15.08
C SER A 76 -25.53 -1.61 -14.77
N VAL A 77 -25.36 -2.11 -13.55
CA VAL A 77 -24.15 -2.82 -13.13
C VAL A 77 -24.13 -4.23 -13.73
N LYS A 78 -23.01 -4.61 -14.34
CA LYS A 78 -22.79 -5.94 -14.91
C LYS A 78 -21.62 -6.63 -14.23
N GLY A 79 -21.67 -7.97 -14.19
CA GLY A 79 -20.55 -8.78 -13.69
C GLY A 79 -20.44 -8.88 -12.17
N PHE A 80 -21.36 -8.26 -11.39
CA PHE A 80 -21.40 -8.32 -9.94
C PHE A 80 -22.78 -8.77 -9.45
N SER A 81 -22.81 -9.46 -8.32
CA SER A 81 -24.02 -9.98 -7.68
C SER A 81 -24.03 -9.69 -6.19
N ILE A 82 -25.19 -9.63 -5.58
CA ILE A 82 -25.34 -9.56 -4.12
C ILE A 82 -24.64 -10.79 -3.51
N GLY A 83 -23.83 -10.54 -2.47
CA GLY A 83 -23.03 -11.55 -1.79
C GLY A 83 -21.58 -11.63 -2.28
N ASP A 84 -21.24 -11.09 -3.45
CA ASP A 84 -19.84 -11.07 -3.93
C ASP A 84 -18.95 -10.34 -2.93
N LEU A 85 -17.80 -10.97 -2.62
CA LEU A 85 -16.71 -10.31 -1.91
C LEU A 85 -15.91 -9.45 -2.91
N VAL A 86 -15.66 -8.20 -2.55
CA VAL A 86 -14.94 -7.25 -3.40
C VAL A 86 -13.99 -6.35 -2.59
N VAL A 87 -12.91 -5.97 -3.24
CA VAL A 87 -12.00 -4.91 -2.78
C VAL A 87 -12.13 -3.74 -3.75
N PRO A 88 -12.48 -2.53 -3.26
CA PRO A 88 -12.50 -1.33 -4.09
C PRO A 88 -11.07 -0.80 -4.30
N THR A 89 -10.78 -0.31 -5.50
CA THR A 89 -9.56 0.46 -5.74
C THR A 89 -9.67 1.83 -5.07
N VAL A 90 -8.56 2.51 -4.84
CA VAL A 90 -8.53 3.74 -4.03
C VAL A 90 -8.77 4.99 -4.86
N ARG A 91 -7.98 5.18 -5.92
CA ARG A 91 -7.99 6.41 -6.73
C ARG A 91 -9.07 6.37 -7.79
N ARG A 92 -9.66 7.55 -8.04
CA ARG A 92 -10.63 7.80 -9.10
C ARG A 92 -10.05 8.77 -10.13
N PRO A 93 -10.49 8.70 -11.39
CA PRO A 93 -10.04 9.62 -12.43
C PRO A 93 -10.22 11.09 -12.02
N CYS A 94 -9.35 11.95 -12.54
CA CYS A 94 -9.56 13.39 -12.43
C CYS A 94 -10.82 13.81 -13.21
N TRP A 95 -11.44 14.90 -12.79
CA TRP A 95 -12.64 15.40 -13.44
C TRP A 95 -12.39 15.88 -14.87
N GLU A 96 -11.14 16.28 -15.21
CA GLU A 96 -10.71 16.60 -16.57
C GLU A 96 -10.59 15.36 -17.48
N ASN A 97 -10.67 14.18 -16.90
CA ASN A 97 -10.52 12.91 -17.62
C ASN A 97 -9.28 12.89 -18.53
N CYS A 98 -8.10 13.17 -17.95
CA CYS A 98 -6.83 13.25 -18.67
C CYS A 98 -6.48 11.95 -19.42
N LEU A 99 -5.47 12.00 -20.30
CA LEU A 99 -5.10 10.87 -21.14
C LEU A 99 -4.88 9.57 -20.35
N ASN A 100 -4.14 9.62 -19.25
CA ASN A 100 -3.85 8.43 -18.43
C ASN A 100 -5.12 7.92 -17.71
N CYS A 101 -5.93 8.84 -17.17
CA CYS A 101 -7.20 8.45 -16.54
C CYS A 101 -8.15 7.77 -17.53
N ARG A 102 -8.25 8.24 -18.77
CA ARG A 102 -9.05 7.59 -19.84
C ARG A 102 -8.56 6.19 -20.20
N LYS A 103 -7.27 5.92 -20.05
CA LYS A 103 -6.66 4.60 -20.29
C LYS A 103 -6.75 3.66 -19.09
N GLY A 104 -7.34 4.09 -17.97
CA GLY A 104 -7.39 3.31 -16.74
C GLY A 104 -6.13 3.39 -15.86
N GLU A 105 -5.14 4.20 -16.27
CA GLU A 105 -3.90 4.44 -15.52
C GLU A 105 -4.10 5.63 -14.56
N VAL A 106 -5.09 5.52 -13.67
CA VAL A 106 -5.47 6.61 -12.76
C VAL A 106 -4.37 6.94 -11.74
N SER A 107 -3.53 5.98 -11.42
CA SER A 107 -2.37 6.16 -10.55
C SER A 107 -1.30 7.07 -11.16
N MET A 108 -1.33 7.28 -12.49
CA MET A 108 -0.45 8.15 -13.27
C MET A 108 -1.18 9.40 -13.78
N CYS A 109 -2.18 9.91 -13.04
CA CYS A 109 -2.93 11.09 -13.41
C CYS A 109 -2.02 12.28 -13.73
N LEU A 110 -2.26 12.94 -14.89
CA LEU A 110 -1.42 14.05 -15.37
C LEU A 110 -1.74 15.42 -14.73
N THR A 111 -2.96 15.57 -14.18
CA THR A 111 -3.39 16.87 -13.66
C THR A 111 -3.23 17.00 -12.15
N GLY A 112 -3.14 15.87 -11.43
CA GLY A 112 -3.15 15.84 -9.97
C GLY A 112 -4.53 16.09 -9.33
N ASN A 113 -5.59 16.37 -10.14
CA ASN A 113 -6.94 16.64 -9.67
C ASN A 113 -7.79 15.36 -9.51
N TYR A 114 -7.15 14.28 -9.12
CA TYR A 114 -7.80 13.01 -8.83
C TYR A 114 -8.52 13.02 -7.47
N PHE A 115 -9.27 11.97 -7.22
CA PHE A 115 -9.96 11.72 -5.96
C PHE A 115 -9.49 10.40 -5.36
N GLU A 116 -9.46 10.29 -4.02
CA GLU A 116 -9.05 9.07 -3.34
C GLU A 116 -9.98 8.76 -2.16
N HIS A 117 -10.54 7.56 -2.17
CA HIS A 117 -11.40 7.11 -1.09
C HIS A 117 -10.65 7.10 0.25
N GLY A 118 -11.26 7.71 1.26
CA GLY A 118 -10.71 7.76 2.61
C GLY A 118 -9.51 8.69 2.80
N ILE A 119 -9.08 9.38 1.73
CA ILE A 119 -7.87 10.21 1.74
C ILE A 119 -8.18 11.62 1.21
N TYR A 120 -8.65 11.74 -0.02
CA TYR A 120 -8.74 13.02 -0.69
C TYR A 120 -10.03 13.18 -1.48
N LYS A 121 -10.89 14.08 -1.02
CA LYS A 121 -12.15 14.49 -1.65
C LYS A 121 -13.20 13.37 -1.87
N LEU A 122 -13.00 12.15 -1.36
CA LEU A 122 -13.97 11.07 -1.35
C LEU A 122 -14.01 10.39 0.01
N HIS A 123 -15.22 10.14 0.51
CA HIS A 123 -15.39 9.31 1.70
C HIS A 123 -14.82 7.90 1.47
N GLY A 124 -14.15 7.37 2.49
CA GLY A 124 -13.60 6.03 2.51
C GLY A 124 -14.59 4.94 2.91
N PHE A 125 -14.03 3.80 3.21
CA PHE A 125 -14.77 2.56 3.48
C PHE A 125 -14.85 2.22 4.98
N ALA A 126 -14.31 3.05 5.88
CA ALA A 126 -14.40 2.85 7.32
C ALA A 126 -15.80 3.23 7.86
N SER A 127 -16.83 2.61 7.28
CA SER A 127 -18.25 2.75 7.64
C SER A 127 -18.96 1.43 7.40
N GLU A 128 -20.13 1.21 8.07
CA GLU A 128 -20.90 -0.03 7.89
C GLU A 128 -21.31 -0.26 6.43
N TYR A 129 -21.55 0.83 5.68
CA TYR A 129 -21.89 0.77 4.25
C TYR A 129 -21.20 1.88 3.48
N ALA A 130 -20.84 1.59 2.24
CA ALA A 130 -20.26 2.55 1.29
C ALA A 130 -20.82 2.34 -0.11
N LEU A 131 -20.72 3.37 -0.95
CA LEU A 131 -21.01 3.25 -2.38
C LEU A 131 -19.70 3.16 -3.16
N CYS A 132 -19.73 2.38 -4.24
CA CYS A 132 -18.65 2.33 -5.20
C CYS A 132 -19.20 2.16 -6.62
N ASP A 133 -18.60 2.82 -7.60
CA ASP A 133 -18.81 2.51 -9.00
C ASP A 133 -18.20 1.13 -9.29
N SER A 134 -18.96 0.27 -9.96
CA SER A 134 -18.59 -1.11 -10.24
C SER A 134 -17.29 -1.26 -11.06
N ASN A 135 -16.93 -0.26 -11.86
CA ASN A 135 -15.69 -0.25 -12.63
C ASN A 135 -14.42 -0.29 -11.76
N PHE A 136 -14.55 0.17 -10.51
CA PHE A 136 -13.45 0.27 -9.55
C PHE A 136 -13.50 -0.81 -8.47
N LEU A 137 -14.17 -1.92 -8.76
CA LEU A 137 -14.23 -3.09 -7.88
C LEU A 137 -13.45 -4.26 -8.47
N VAL A 138 -12.84 -5.02 -7.57
CA VAL A 138 -12.15 -6.27 -7.89
C VAL A 138 -12.80 -7.40 -7.08
N LYS A 139 -13.26 -8.46 -7.75
CA LYS A 139 -13.86 -9.62 -7.08
C LYS A 139 -12.80 -10.42 -6.34
N ILE A 140 -13.16 -10.88 -5.17
CA ILE A 140 -12.29 -11.68 -4.30
C ILE A 140 -12.83 -13.10 -4.21
N PRO A 141 -12.04 -14.12 -4.58
CA PRO A 141 -12.37 -15.50 -4.28
C PRO A 141 -12.49 -15.75 -2.78
N GLY A 142 -13.46 -16.59 -2.38
CA GLY A 142 -13.77 -16.82 -0.96
C GLY A 142 -12.57 -17.32 -0.14
N GLU A 143 -11.67 -18.07 -0.76
CA GLU A 143 -10.44 -18.59 -0.15
C GLU A 143 -9.50 -17.47 0.35
N LEU A 144 -9.60 -16.27 -0.24
CA LEU A 144 -8.79 -15.11 0.14
C LEU A 144 -9.45 -14.17 1.16
N GLU A 145 -10.70 -14.46 1.62
CA GLU A 145 -11.46 -13.57 2.52
C GLU A 145 -10.64 -13.10 3.73
N ASN A 146 -9.86 -13.99 4.34
CA ASN A 146 -9.09 -13.68 5.55
C ASN A 146 -7.91 -12.72 5.34
N VAL A 147 -7.44 -12.55 4.09
CA VAL A 147 -6.24 -11.78 3.75
C VAL A 147 -6.52 -10.66 2.74
N ALA A 148 -7.70 -10.63 2.14
CA ALA A 148 -8.02 -9.71 1.05
C ALA A 148 -7.96 -8.22 1.44
N VAL A 149 -8.06 -7.89 2.72
CA VAL A 149 -7.81 -6.53 3.21
C VAL A 149 -6.36 -6.06 2.94
N LEU A 150 -5.43 -6.99 2.72
CA LEU A 150 -4.04 -6.69 2.36
C LEU A 150 -3.85 -6.50 0.84
N LEU A 151 -4.89 -6.69 0.04
CA LEU A 151 -4.80 -6.58 -1.41
C LEU A 151 -4.49 -5.15 -1.85
N GLU A 152 -5.03 -4.15 -1.15
CA GLU A 152 -4.72 -2.75 -1.45
C GLU A 152 -3.22 -2.48 -1.29
N PRO A 153 -2.58 -2.63 -0.11
CA PRO A 153 -1.15 -2.39 0.02
C PRO A 153 -0.29 -3.34 -0.82
N LEU A 154 -0.74 -4.57 -1.10
CA LEU A 154 -0.06 -5.47 -2.04
C LEU A 154 -0.08 -4.88 -3.46
N SER A 155 -1.20 -4.30 -3.91
CA SER A 155 -1.33 -3.71 -5.24
C SER A 155 -0.36 -2.54 -5.48
N VAL A 156 -0.04 -1.78 -4.43
CA VAL A 156 0.99 -0.72 -4.46
C VAL A 156 2.37 -1.33 -4.74
N THR A 157 2.70 -2.45 -4.08
CA THR A 157 3.98 -3.15 -4.33
C THR A 157 4.00 -3.85 -5.68
N GLU A 158 2.86 -4.39 -6.15
CA GLU A 158 2.72 -4.94 -7.51
C GLU A 158 3.02 -3.90 -8.58
N LYS A 159 2.45 -2.69 -8.43
CA LYS A 159 2.78 -1.59 -9.34
C LYS A 159 4.26 -1.27 -9.32
N ALA A 160 4.84 -1.07 -8.15
CA ALA A 160 6.25 -0.72 -8.02
C ALA A 160 7.15 -1.76 -8.71
N VAL A 161 6.93 -3.05 -8.45
CA VAL A 161 7.69 -4.14 -9.07
C VAL A 161 7.44 -4.20 -10.57
N SER A 162 6.18 -4.06 -11.02
CA SER A 162 5.85 -4.01 -12.45
C SER A 162 6.57 -2.87 -13.17
N GLU A 163 6.59 -1.66 -12.60
CA GLU A 163 7.28 -0.52 -13.18
C GLU A 163 8.81 -0.74 -13.26
N VAL A 164 9.42 -1.35 -12.25
CA VAL A 164 10.83 -1.73 -12.30
C VAL A 164 11.14 -2.57 -13.54
N PHE A 165 10.38 -3.65 -13.75
CA PHE A 165 10.61 -4.55 -14.90
C PHE A 165 10.27 -3.89 -16.24
N LYS A 166 9.22 -3.06 -16.32
CA LYS A 166 8.88 -2.29 -17.53
C LYS A 166 10.02 -1.32 -17.92
N ILE A 167 10.52 -0.54 -16.95
CA ILE A 167 11.60 0.43 -17.21
C ILE A 167 12.87 -0.29 -17.65
N GLN A 168 13.17 -1.46 -17.12
CA GLN A 168 14.35 -2.24 -17.43
C GLN A 168 14.26 -3.03 -18.77
N GLN A 169 13.10 -3.03 -19.44
CA GLN A 169 12.99 -3.53 -20.82
C GLN A 169 13.88 -2.77 -21.82
N ARG A 170 14.49 -1.66 -21.42
CA ARG A 170 15.51 -0.93 -22.19
C ARG A 170 16.79 -1.75 -22.47
N MET A 171 16.95 -2.89 -21.79
CA MET A 171 18.16 -3.74 -21.91
C MET A 171 17.83 -5.20 -21.52
N MET A 172 18.75 -6.12 -21.80
CA MET A 172 18.73 -7.46 -21.20
C MET A 172 19.09 -7.32 -19.71
N TRP A 173 18.16 -7.71 -18.82
CA TRP A 173 18.32 -7.54 -17.38
C TRP A 173 17.80 -8.75 -16.60
N GLU A 174 18.67 -9.38 -15.85
CA GLU A 174 18.37 -10.54 -15.03
C GLU A 174 18.76 -10.25 -13.57
N PRO A 175 17.87 -9.57 -12.81
CA PRO A 175 18.17 -9.19 -11.43
C PRO A 175 18.24 -10.42 -10.54
N LYS A 176 19.22 -10.45 -9.66
CA LYS A 176 19.46 -11.55 -8.71
C LYS A 176 19.19 -11.14 -7.28
N ARG A 177 19.59 -9.93 -6.87
CA ARG A 177 19.54 -9.46 -5.51
C ARG A 177 18.67 -8.23 -5.36
N ALA A 178 17.79 -8.25 -4.37
CA ALA A 178 16.99 -7.10 -3.99
C ALA A 178 17.19 -6.75 -2.52
N LEU A 179 17.28 -5.45 -2.23
CA LEU A 179 17.26 -4.89 -0.88
C LEU A 179 15.92 -4.22 -0.64
N VAL A 180 15.25 -4.59 0.44
CA VAL A 180 14.03 -3.90 0.92
C VAL A 180 14.37 -3.16 2.20
N LEU A 181 14.21 -1.85 2.16
CA LEU A 181 14.40 -0.96 3.30
C LEU A 181 13.07 -0.73 4.00
N GLY A 182 12.97 -1.25 5.21
CA GLY A 182 11.74 -1.25 6.00
C GLY A 182 11.06 -2.62 6.04
N ALA A 183 10.56 -2.99 7.22
CA ALA A 183 9.73 -4.17 7.46
C ALA A 183 8.35 -3.76 8.03
N GLY A 184 7.79 -2.67 7.51
CA GLY A 184 6.38 -2.33 7.63
C GLY A 184 5.54 -3.20 6.67
N PRO A 185 4.21 -3.00 6.61
CA PRO A 185 3.34 -3.78 5.72
C PRO A 185 3.83 -3.77 4.27
N LEU A 186 4.08 -2.59 3.68
CA LEU A 186 4.57 -2.45 2.30
C LEU A 186 5.93 -3.14 2.09
N GLY A 187 6.89 -2.93 3.00
CA GLY A 187 8.21 -3.56 2.87
C GLY A 187 8.14 -5.09 2.96
N LEU A 188 7.32 -5.64 3.87
CA LEU A 188 7.13 -7.10 3.97
C LEU A 188 6.45 -7.65 2.72
N LEU A 189 5.40 -7.00 2.21
CA LEU A 189 4.71 -7.41 0.98
C LEU A 189 5.66 -7.32 -0.23
N ALA A 190 6.45 -6.25 -0.36
CA ALA A 190 7.45 -6.12 -1.41
C ALA A 190 8.50 -7.24 -1.32
N GLY A 191 9.01 -7.53 -0.12
CA GLY A 191 9.97 -8.60 0.08
C GLY A 191 9.43 -9.98 -0.28
N ILE A 192 8.19 -10.29 0.11
CA ILE A 192 7.51 -11.54 -0.24
C ILE A 192 7.31 -11.64 -1.76
N LEU A 193 6.84 -10.56 -2.39
CA LEU A 193 6.62 -10.51 -3.83
C LEU A 193 7.93 -10.71 -4.61
N LEU A 194 9.02 -10.06 -4.21
CA LEU A 194 10.33 -10.21 -4.85
C LEU A 194 10.89 -11.64 -4.67
N ARG A 195 10.66 -12.26 -3.51
CA ARG A 195 10.98 -13.69 -3.31
C ARG A 195 10.16 -14.58 -4.23
N LEU A 196 8.88 -14.27 -4.43
CA LEU A 196 8.02 -14.99 -5.36
C LEU A 196 8.55 -14.88 -6.81
N ARG A 197 9.11 -13.74 -7.18
CA ARG A 197 9.79 -13.49 -8.48
C ARG A 197 11.18 -14.14 -8.58
N GLY A 198 11.66 -14.81 -7.54
CA GLY A 198 12.90 -15.59 -7.57
C GLY A 198 14.17 -14.85 -7.14
N LEU A 199 14.07 -13.58 -6.69
CA LEU A 199 15.25 -12.82 -6.25
C LEU A 199 15.73 -13.29 -4.87
N GLU A 200 17.03 -13.15 -4.61
CA GLU A 200 17.58 -13.14 -3.26
C GLU A 200 17.17 -11.82 -2.59
N VAL A 201 16.36 -11.89 -1.53
CA VAL A 201 15.84 -10.70 -0.86
C VAL A 201 16.53 -10.49 0.48
N TYR A 202 17.03 -9.29 0.66
CA TYR A 202 17.59 -8.78 1.90
C TYR A 202 16.66 -7.70 2.43
N SER A 203 16.23 -7.83 3.69
CA SER A 203 15.34 -6.85 4.33
C SER A 203 16.05 -6.18 5.49
N LEU A 204 16.04 -4.86 5.52
CA LEU A 204 16.71 -4.07 6.55
C LEU A 204 15.67 -3.27 7.34
N ALA A 205 15.67 -3.42 8.66
CA ALA A 205 14.77 -2.68 9.55
C ALA A 205 15.36 -2.54 10.96
N THR A 206 14.62 -1.87 11.85
CA THR A 206 15.09 -1.53 13.20
C THR A 206 14.80 -2.59 14.26
N ARG A 207 13.89 -3.54 14.00
CA ARG A 207 13.47 -4.52 15.00
C ARG A 207 14.50 -5.63 15.21
N PRO A 208 14.53 -6.28 16.38
CA PRO A 208 15.43 -7.40 16.65
C PRO A 208 15.25 -8.58 15.68
N LYS A 209 16.29 -9.41 15.53
CA LYS A 209 16.30 -10.59 14.63
C LYS A 209 15.29 -11.69 15.03
N ASP A 210 14.81 -11.70 16.25
CA ASP A 210 13.77 -12.62 16.76
C ASP A 210 12.35 -12.07 16.65
N SER A 211 12.19 -10.84 16.16
CA SER A 211 10.89 -10.20 15.94
C SER A 211 10.02 -10.97 14.92
N LEU A 212 8.69 -10.80 15.02
CA LEU A 212 7.77 -11.36 14.03
C LEU A 212 8.12 -10.94 12.59
N LYS A 213 8.52 -9.66 12.40
CA LYS A 213 8.92 -9.12 11.09
C LYS A 213 10.12 -9.87 10.52
N ALA A 214 11.16 -10.10 11.32
CA ALA A 214 12.32 -10.90 10.91
C ALA A 214 11.94 -12.35 10.64
N LYS A 215 11.08 -12.96 11.46
CA LYS A 215 10.61 -14.34 11.25
C LYS A 215 9.81 -14.48 9.94
N ILE A 216 9.03 -13.47 9.54
CA ILE A 216 8.32 -13.47 8.25
C ILE A 216 9.31 -13.41 7.09
N VAL A 217 10.28 -12.49 7.12
CA VAL A 217 11.33 -12.40 6.10
C VAL A 217 12.08 -13.72 5.94
N ASN A 218 12.53 -14.31 7.04
CA ASN A 218 13.29 -15.57 7.02
C ASN A 218 12.42 -16.76 6.55
N HIS A 219 11.12 -16.77 6.90
CA HIS A 219 10.20 -17.83 6.48
C HIS A 219 10.05 -17.94 4.97
N VAL A 220 10.05 -16.80 4.26
CA VAL A 220 9.99 -16.80 2.79
C VAL A 220 11.37 -16.97 2.13
N GLY A 221 12.42 -17.26 2.92
CA GLY A 221 13.78 -17.45 2.43
C GLY A 221 14.52 -16.14 2.13
N GLY A 222 14.08 -15.01 2.71
CA GLY A 222 14.84 -13.76 2.71
C GLY A 222 15.85 -13.70 3.85
N THR A 223 16.74 -12.73 3.81
CA THR A 223 17.73 -12.46 4.87
C THR A 223 17.39 -11.15 5.57
N TYR A 224 17.21 -11.20 6.89
CA TYR A 224 16.87 -10.03 7.69
C TYR A 224 18.10 -9.43 8.39
N PHE A 225 18.27 -8.12 8.24
CA PHE A 225 19.28 -7.32 8.96
C PHE A 225 18.65 -6.29 9.88
N ASN A 226 19.21 -6.16 11.08
CA ASN A 226 18.90 -5.03 11.96
C ASN A 226 19.85 -3.88 11.66
N ILE A 227 19.32 -2.74 11.19
CA ILE A 227 20.11 -1.57 10.76
C ILE A 227 20.97 -0.97 11.90
N THR A 228 20.52 -1.10 13.16
CA THR A 228 21.28 -0.57 14.30
C THR A 228 22.50 -1.43 14.64
N LYS A 229 22.53 -2.68 14.19
CA LYS A 229 23.66 -3.62 14.38
C LYS A 229 24.47 -3.83 13.10
N THR A 230 23.87 -3.58 11.95
CA THR A 230 24.46 -3.74 10.62
C THR A 230 24.12 -2.48 9.81
N PRO A 231 24.88 -1.39 9.99
CA PRO A 231 24.67 -0.15 9.22
C PRO A 231 24.80 -0.41 7.72
N LEU A 232 24.06 0.35 6.89
CA LEU A 232 24.04 0.19 5.43
C LEU A 232 25.45 0.26 4.80
N ASN A 233 26.28 1.17 5.28
CA ASN A 233 27.64 1.37 4.77
C ASN A 233 28.61 0.22 5.11
N THR A 234 28.21 -0.73 5.94
CA THR A 234 29.00 -1.94 6.26
C THR A 234 28.65 -3.12 5.36
N LEU A 235 27.59 -3.00 4.55
CA LEU A 235 27.20 -4.04 3.62
C LEU A 235 28.15 -4.04 2.41
N SER A 236 28.93 -5.13 2.24
CA SER A 236 29.79 -5.34 1.06
C SER A 236 29.03 -6.05 -0.07
N LEU A 237 27.78 -5.63 -0.33
CA LEU A 237 26.90 -6.20 -1.34
C LEU A 237 26.36 -5.09 -2.24
N GLU A 238 26.24 -5.40 -3.51
CA GLU A 238 25.48 -4.58 -4.46
C GLU A 238 24.15 -5.25 -4.80
N PHE A 239 23.12 -4.43 -5.05
CA PHE A 239 21.77 -4.86 -5.32
C PHE A 239 21.31 -4.41 -6.70
N ASP A 240 20.66 -5.32 -7.43
CA ASP A 240 20.05 -4.99 -8.73
C ASP A 240 18.78 -4.16 -8.55
N LEU A 241 18.10 -4.38 -7.44
CA LEU A 241 16.87 -3.69 -7.08
C LEU A 241 16.89 -3.27 -5.61
N ILE A 242 16.57 -2.00 -5.35
CA ILE A 242 16.31 -1.50 -3.99
C ILE A 242 14.89 -0.97 -3.93
N VAL A 243 14.12 -1.43 -2.95
CA VAL A 243 12.79 -0.90 -2.64
C VAL A 243 12.85 -0.17 -1.30
N GLU A 244 12.63 1.13 -1.30
CA GLU A 244 12.62 1.95 -0.11
C GLU A 244 11.18 2.16 0.37
N ALA A 245 10.84 1.62 1.54
CA ALA A 245 9.51 1.65 2.15
C ALA A 245 9.52 2.16 3.61
N THR A 246 10.57 2.92 3.99
CA THR A 246 10.65 3.49 5.35
C THR A 246 10.15 4.92 5.45
N GLY A 247 10.22 5.68 4.36
CA GLY A 247 10.02 7.13 4.37
C GLY A 247 11.10 7.88 5.19
N ASN A 248 12.25 7.24 5.47
CA ASN A 248 13.37 7.86 6.16
C ASN A 248 14.42 8.35 5.17
N VAL A 249 14.57 9.66 5.05
CA VAL A 249 15.46 10.26 4.06
C VAL A 249 16.94 9.86 4.26
N GLY A 250 17.40 9.68 5.49
CA GLY A 250 18.76 9.21 5.78
C GLY A 250 18.99 7.80 5.22
N VAL A 251 18.10 6.85 5.53
CA VAL A 251 18.17 5.47 5.02
C VAL A 251 18.10 5.45 3.49
N ALA A 252 17.21 6.25 2.91
CA ALA A 252 17.07 6.37 1.45
C ALA A 252 18.39 6.81 0.78
N ILE A 253 19.01 7.88 1.28
CA ILE A 253 20.26 8.42 0.74
C ILE A 253 21.43 7.45 0.97
N GLU A 254 21.55 6.88 2.16
CA GLU A 254 22.61 5.92 2.49
C GLU A 254 22.52 4.62 1.66
N SER A 255 21.36 4.30 1.10
CA SER A 255 21.19 3.12 0.24
C SER A 255 21.72 3.31 -1.20
N LEU A 256 21.84 4.54 -1.68
CA LEU A 256 22.25 4.84 -3.06
C LEU A 256 23.60 4.21 -3.49
N PRO A 257 24.65 4.18 -2.66
CA PRO A 257 25.89 3.50 -3.01
C PRO A 257 25.76 1.99 -3.17
N LEU A 258 24.74 1.36 -2.55
CA LEU A 258 24.52 -0.09 -2.62
C LEU A 258 23.81 -0.52 -3.92
N LEU A 259 23.33 0.42 -4.71
CA LEU A 259 22.72 0.12 -5.99
C LEU A 259 23.80 -0.29 -6.99
N GLY A 260 23.69 -1.49 -7.55
CA GLY A 260 24.62 -2.03 -8.52
C GLY A 260 24.57 -1.32 -9.88
N VAL A 261 25.46 -1.72 -10.79
CA VAL A 261 25.45 -1.25 -12.18
C VAL A 261 24.14 -1.71 -12.85
N ASN A 262 23.49 -0.81 -13.60
CA ASN A 262 22.18 -1.00 -14.18
C ASN A 262 21.05 -1.29 -13.17
N GLY A 263 21.30 -1.05 -11.88
CA GLY A 263 20.32 -1.26 -10.83
C GLY A 263 19.20 -0.23 -10.83
N VAL A 264 18.09 -0.58 -10.16
CA VAL A 264 16.91 0.28 -10.02
C VAL A 264 16.60 0.49 -8.55
N LEU A 265 16.41 1.73 -8.14
CA LEU A 265 15.90 2.10 -6.82
C LEU A 265 14.48 2.66 -6.98
N CYS A 266 13.53 2.04 -6.28
CA CYS A 266 12.14 2.47 -6.23
C CYS A 266 11.80 3.01 -4.85
N PHE A 267 11.34 4.27 -4.77
CA PHE A 267 10.83 4.88 -3.55
C PHE A 267 9.31 4.65 -3.42
N LEU A 268 8.90 4.04 -2.32
CA LEU A 268 7.50 3.88 -1.88
C LEU A 268 7.18 4.72 -0.64
N GLY A 269 8.21 5.10 0.12
CA GLY A 269 8.06 5.93 1.31
C GLY A 269 7.67 7.36 0.96
N VAL A 270 6.81 7.97 1.80
CA VAL A 270 6.54 9.41 1.76
C VAL A 270 7.48 10.09 2.75
N TYR A 271 8.29 11.02 2.27
CA TYR A 271 9.29 11.69 3.08
C TYR A 271 8.75 12.99 3.64
N ARG A 272 9.11 13.27 4.90
CA ARG A 272 8.89 14.58 5.52
C ARG A 272 10.12 15.45 5.36
N GLU A 273 9.93 16.76 5.42
CA GLU A 273 11.03 17.71 5.36
C GLU A 273 12.09 17.38 6.40
N LYS A 274 13.31 17.15 5.94
CA LYS A 274 14.48 16.88 6.75
C LYS A 274 15.73 17.17 5.93
N GLU A 275 16.59 18.04 6.43
CA GLU A 275 17.89 18.28 5.83
C GLU A 275 18.82 17.09 6.04
N VAL A 276 19.48 16.66 4.96
CA VAL A 276 20.52 15.63 4.98
C VAL A 276 21.72 16.16 4.21
N CYS A 277 22.89 16.16 4.86
CA CYS A 277 24.15 16.52 4.21
C CYS A 277 24.76 15.28 3.56
N GLN A 278 25.00 15.34 2.26
CA GLN A 278 25.57 14.23 1.46
C GLN A 278 26.43 14.78 0.33
N ASP A 279 27.49 14.06 -0.04
CA ASP A 279 28.25 14.33 -1.26
C ASP A 279 27.46 13.91 -2.50
N PHE A 280 26.58 14.79 -2.95
CA PHE A 280 25.74 14.56 -4.13
C PHE A 280 26.56 14.45 -5.42
N GLY A 281 27.74 15.08 -5.53
CA GLY A 281 28.62 14.92 -6.68
C GLY A 281 29.02 13.46 -6.88
N LYS A 282 29.40 12.78 -5.81
CA LYS A 282 29.75 11.35 -5.83
C LYS A 282 28.54 10.48 -6.16
N VAL A 283 27.38 10.78 -5.58
CA VAL A 283 26.13 10.05 -5.85
C VAL A 283 25.75 10.16 -7.33
N LEU A 284 25.70 11.39 -7.88
CA LEU A 284 25.33 11.62 -9.28
C LEU A 284 26.31 10.97 -10.25
N THR A 285 27.62 11.04 -9.97
CA THR A 285 28.64 10.34 -10.75
C THR A 285 28.36 8.83 -10.76
N GLY A 286 28.05 8.23 -9.60
CA GLY A 286 27.68 6.81 -9.51
C GLY A 286 26.43 6.44 -10.29
N ILE A 287 25.41 7.32 -10.35
CA ILE A 287 24.21 7.12 -11.15
C ILE A 287 24.56 7.11 -12.63
N VAL A 288 25.33 8.10 -13.11
CA VAL A 288 25.70 8.23 -14.52
C VAL A 288 26.58 7.04 -14.97
N LEU A 289 27.68 6.80 -14.28
CA LEU A 289 28.64 5.75 -14.66
C LEU A 289 28.07 4.33 -14.49
N GLY A 290 27.13 4.15 -13.56
CA GLY A 290 26.46 2.87 -13.34
C GLY A 290 25.19 2.66 -14.16
N ASN A 291 24.77 3.59 -15.02
CA ASN A 291 23.46 3.55 -15.72
C ASN A 291 22.30 3.23 -14.76
N ARG A 292 22.36 3.76 -13.53
CA ARG A 292 21.41 3.48 -12.46
C ARG A 292 20.11 4.26 -12.67
N LEU A 293 19.00 3.70 -12.25
CA LEU A 293 17.69 4.33 -12.29
C LEU A 293 17.15 4.55 -10.88
N ILE A 294 16.51 5.70 -10.70
CA ILE A 294 15.84 6.07 -9.45
C ILE A 294 14.47 6.62 -9.83
N PHE A 295 13.40 6.08 -9.22
CA PHE A 295 12.05 6.58 -9.43
C PHE A 295 11.19 6.41 -8.18
N GLY A 296 10.06 7.14 -8.11
CA GLY A 296 9.04 7.00 -7.08
C GLY A 296 7.79 6.32 -7.62
N SER A 297 7.09 5.58 -6.78
CA SER A 297 5.80 4.97 -7.10
C SER A 297 4.80 5.23 -5.98
N VAL A 298 3.55 5.53 -6.34
CA VAL A 298 2.46 5.77 -5.38
C VAL A 298 1.17 5.23 -5.95
N ASN A 299 0.30 4.70 -5.07
CA ASN A 299 -1.00 4.18 -5.46
C ASN A 299 -0.90 3.02 -6.49
N SER A 300 -2.00 2.57 -7.04
CA SER A 300 -2.04 1.49 -8.02
C SER A 300 -3.32 1.54 -8.85
N ASP A 301 -3.34 0.80 -9.95
CA ASP A 301 -4.47 0.66 -10.85
C ASP A 301 -5.08 -0.74 -10.74
N LYS A 302 -6.29 -0.94 -11.22
CA LYS A 302 -7.04 -2.20 -11.13
C LYS A 302 -6.23 -3.42 -11.56
N VAL A 303 -5.38 -3.28 -12.58
CA VAL A 303 -4.54 -4.38 -13.06
C VAL A 303 -3.56 -4.89 -11.99
N HIS A 304 -3.12 -4.01 -11.08
CA HIS A 304 -2.21 -4.36 -9.99
C HIS A 304 -2.96 -5.09 -8.85
N PHE A 305 -4.22 -4.75 -8.59
CA PHE A 305 -5.09 -5.51 -7.69
C PHE A 305 -5.34 -6.92 -8.25
N GLU A 306 -5.62 -7.04 -9.55
CA GLU A 306 -5.82 -8.34 -10.23
C GLU A 306 -4.53 -9.18 -10.22
N ALA A 307 -3.36 -8.56 -10.36
CA ALA A 307 -2.07 -9.22 -10.19
C ALA A 307 -1.91 -9.70 -8.73
N GLY A 308 -2.21 -8.85 -7.77
CA GLY A 308 -2.14 -9.16 -6.35
C GLY A 308 -3.02 -10.36 -5.94
N ILE A 309 -4.21 -10.54 -6.54
CA ILE A 309 -5.04 -11.74 -6.31
C ILE A 309 -4.28 -13.01 -6.74
N ARG A 310 -3.71 -13.02 -7.95
CA ARG A 310 -2.93 -14.16 -8.44
C ARG A 310 -1.74 -14.46 -7.53
N ASP A 311 -1.04 -13.42 -7.11
CA ASP A 311 0.13 -13.57 -6.26
C ASP A 311 -0.24 -13.97 -4.82
N LEU A 312 -1.38 -13.56 -4.27
CA LEU A 312 -1.87 -14.06 -2.98
C LEU A 312 -2.06 -15.58 -3.00
N PHE A 313 -2.65 -16.14 -4.05
CA PHE A 313 -2.75 -17.60 -4.20
C PHE A 313 -1.36 -18.27 -4.29
N GLU A 314 -0.45 -17.70 -5.09
CA GLU A 314 0.91 -18.26 -5.22
C GLU A 314 1.70 -18.15 -3.91
N ILE A 315 1.54 -17.07 -3.15
CA ILE A 315 2.15 -16.90 -1.84
C ILE A 315 1.62 -17.95 -0.85
N GLN A 316 0.29 -18.14 -0.80
CA GLN A 316 -0.30 -19.18 0.06
C GLN A 316 0.18 -20.57 -0.34
N ARG A 317 0.22 -20.88 -1.62
CA ARG A 317 0.71 -22.15 -2.14
C ARG A 317 2.18 -22.40 -1.78
N ARG A 318 3.03 -21.39 -1.88
CA ARG A 318 4.49 -21.50 -1.73
C ARG A 318 4.97 -21.33 -0.29
N TYR A 319 4.34 -20.46 0.47
CA TYR A 319 4.78 -20.04 1.80
C TYR A 319 3.72 -20.24 2.90
N GLY A 320 2.63 -20.96 2.58
CA GLY A 320 1.55 -21.22 3.53
C GLY A 320 0.91 -19.93 4.06
N SER A 321 0.57 -19.92 5.34
CA SER A 321 -0.16 -18.83 6.00
C SER A 321 0.72 -17.61 6.36
N VAL A 322 1.76 -17.31 5.56
CA VAL A 322 2.66 -16.19 5.86
C VAL A 322 1.95 -14.83 5.78
N ILE A 323 1.00 -14.70 4.85
CA ILE A 323 0.26 -13.45 4.63
C ILE A 323 -0.66 -13.14 5.81
N GLU A 324 -1.34 -14.13 6.38
CA GLU A 324 -2.20 -13.98 7.56
C GLU A 324 -1.43 -13.41 8.76
N ARG A 325 -0.14 -13.73 8.87
CA ARG A 325 0.72 -13.25 9.96
C ARG A 325 1.02 -11.75 9.88
N LEU A 326 0.75 -11.10 8.74
CA LEU A 326 0.87 -9.66 8.62
C LEU A 326 -0.26 -8.94 9.36
N ILE A 327 -1.44 -9.56 9.49
CA ILE A 327 -2.57 -9.03 10.25
C ILE A 327 -2.33 -9.36 11.73
N THR A 328 -1.72 -8.43 12.46
CA THR A 328 -1.32 -8.64 13.86
C THR A 328 -2.38 -8.24 14.87
N ALA A 329 -3.39 -7.48 14.46
CA ALA A 329 -4.51 -7.10 15.31
C ALA A 329 -5.80 -6.99 14.48
N LYS A 330 -6.88 -7.61 15.02
CA LYS A 330 -8.26 -7.40 14.55
C LYS A 330 -9.04 -6.77 15.69
N LEU A 331 -9.58 -5.59 15.48
CA LEU A 331 -10.26 -4.79 16.49
C LEU A 331 -11.73 -4.58 16.09
N SER A 332 -12.63 -4.59 17.07
CA SER A 332 -14.00 -4.12 16.85
C SER A 332 -14.01 -2.63 16.48
N ILE A 333 -14.99 -2.20 15.70
CA ILE A 333 -15.22 -0.78 15.43
C ILE A 333 -15.34 0.08 16.71
N ASN A 334 -15.80 -0.50 17.81
CA ASN A 334 -15.89 0.22 19.09
C ASN A 334 -14.51 0.46 19.74
N ASP A 335 -13.50 -0.36 19.38
CA ASP A 335 -12.11 -0.27 19.86
C ASP A 335 -11.19 0.46 18.88
N PHE A 336 -11.74 1.12 17.86
CA PHE A 336 -10.99 1.72 16.74
C PHE A 336 -9.81 2.61 17.18
N ARG A 337 -9.91 3.31 18.33
CA ARG A 337 -8.84 4.19 18.82
C ARG A 337 -7.52 3.46 19.02
N ARG A 338 -7.58 2.16 19.37
CA ARG A 338 -6.37 1.32 19.53
C ARG A 338 -5.66 1.08 18.19
N ALA A 339 -6.35 1.17 17.05
CA ALA A 339 -5.74 1.04 15.74
C ALA A 339 -4.80 2.21 15.39
N PHE A 340 -5.00 3.36 16.04
CA PHE A 340 -4.18 4.56 15.89
C PHE A 340 -3.06 4.68 16.95
N LEU A 341 -2.90 3.66 17.78
CA LEU A 341 -1.81 3.54 18.77
C LEU A 341 -0.86 2.42 18.29
N PRO A 342 0.18 2.75 17.53
CA PRO A 342 1.08 1.73 16.99
C PRO A 342 1.82 1.01 18.14
N GLY A 343 1.65 -0.31 18.21
CA GLY A 343 2.41 -1.17 19.09
C GLY A 343 3.76 -1.56 18.49
N GLU A 344 4.73 -1.93 19.34
CA GLU A 344 6.06 -2.35 18.87
C GLU A 344 6.04 -3.58 17.97
N THR A 345 5.08 -4.49 18.19
CA THR A 345 4.91 -5.73 17.42
C THR A 345 3.91 -5.61 16.28
N THR A 346 3.26 -4.47 16.12
CA THR A 346 2.22 -4.26 15.12
C THR A 346 2.81 -4.24 13.71
N ILE A 347 2.19 -5.01 12.79
CA ILE A 347 2.44 -4.94 11.34
C ILE A 347 1.23 -4.29 10.69
N LYS A 348 0.08 -4.96 10.67
CA LYS A 348 -1.18 -4.40 10.17
C LYS A 348 -2.28 -4.58 11.23
N THR A 349 -2.96 -3.49 11.54
CA THR A 349 -4.20 -3.49 12.32
C THR A 349 -5.39 -3.40 11.39
N VAL A 350 -6.40 -4.22 11.66
CA VAL A 350 -7.64 -4.27 10.90
C VAL A 350 -8.82 -3.97 11.83
N VAL A 351 -9.69 -3.08 11.41
CA VAL A 351 -10.96 -2.77 12.11
C VAL A 351 -12.08 -3.59 11.47
N CYS A 352 -12.82 -4.33 12.31
CA CYS A 352 -13.94 -5.17 11.92
C CYS A 352 -15.25 -4.37 12.11
N PHE A 353 -16.11 -4.38 11.08
CA PHE A 353 -17.38 -3.65 11.04
C PHE A 353 -18.60 -4.55 11.36
N LYS A 354 -18.35 -5.83 11.64
CA LYS A 354 -19.36 -6.80 12.13
C LYS A 354 -19.25 -6.99 13.63
#